data_ddf2a0ed3287f8a6da8c852b4d88e5fc
#
_entry.id   ddf2a0ed3287f8a6da8c852b4d88e5fc
#
_cell.length_a   1.000
_cell.length_b   1.000
_cell.length_c   1.000
_cell.angle_alpha   90.00
_cell.angle_beta   90.00
_cell.angle_gamma   90.00
#
_symmetry.space_group_name_H-M   'P 1'
#
loop_
_entity.id
_entity.type
_entity.pdbx_description
1 polymer ?
#
loop_
_entity_poly.entity_id
_entity_poly.type
_entity_poly.pdbx_seq_one_letter_code
_entity_poly.pdbx_strand_id
1 'polypeptide(L)'
;MNAPLTPIVVQYLYVHEPEEGFYYPTARAGRSAAQVAQRYLECALAQVASLAYREIPCDLILAMNVTDRSVLGRAGTDLLAKIEELGATVLPTPYTHRPKPGTEIYVSSRYVLDAIMTSTEGIDPGRQVWLTDLDCVWADPARVFASAPPAPEIGCVFIDYPPDWDTVGFEAHGRTRNGIGELAAAMGAAGGAPPWVGGELLTGTAGPLRELVAACEELDAQLAAGDKTLPNEEQILSLAGAVGRIHFADLSAVARRITTGPRSHAAHVTGFEQIGLWHLPAEKGLSLRRTAQQVRRGHTRRLRRDLSDPARTAKRFNVGDTGPLRRLRDDGWIAAQRIRSITPRPAGG
;
A
#
# COMPACT_ATOMS: atom_id res chain seq x y z
N MET A 1 23.98 26.98 -1.98
CA MET A 1 23.17 25.81 -1.54
C MET A 1 22.07 25.65 -2.57
N ASN A 2 22.01 24.52 -3.27
CA ASN A 2 20.90 24.24 -4.18
C ASN A 2 19.63 24.07 -3.35
N ALA A 3 18.50 24.57 -3.84
CA ALA A 3 17.21 24.31 -3.20
C ALA A 3 16.99 22.78 -3.10
N PRO A 4 16.41 22.28 -1.99
CA PRO A 4 16.12 20.86 -1.88
C PRO A 4 15.20 20.44 -3.03
N LEU A 5 15.53 19.31 -3.66
CA LEU A 5 14.72 18.76 -4.75
C LEU A 5 13.32 18.39 -4.21
N THR A 6 12.30 18.76 -4.96
CA THR A 6 10.90 18.41 -4.64
C THR A 6 10.76 16.87 -4.56
N PRO A 7 10.21 16.30 -3.48
CA PRO A 7 10.04 14.86 -3.36
C PRO A 7 9.04 14.33 -4.38
N ILE A 8 9.19 13.07 -4.74
CA ILE A 8 8.23 12.34 -5.59
C ILE A 8 7.38 11.44 -4.70
N VAL A 9 6.07 11.49 -4.86
CA VAL A 9 5.14 10.54 -4.24
C VAL A 9 4.56 9.64 -5.31
N VAL A 10 4.81 8.36 -5.19
CA VAL A 10 4.38 7.32 -6.14
C VAL A 10 3.29 6.47 -5.50
N GLN A 11 2.17 6.39 -6.17
CA GLN A 11 1.14 5.39 -5.97
C GLN A 11 1.26 4.36 -7.07
N TYR A 12 0.90 3.10 -6.80
CA TYR A 12 0.96 2.06 -7.83
C TYR A 12 -0.33 1.25 -7.86
N LEU A 13 -0.85 1.05 -9.06
CA LEU A 13 -2.09 0.31 -9.31
C LEU A 13 -1.86 -0.76 -10.38
N TYR A 14 -1.93 -2.01 -9.97
CA TYR A 14 -2.03 -3.12 -10.90
C TYR A 14 -3.50 -3.40 -11.23
N VAL A 15 -3.86 -3.29 -12.49
CA VAL A 15 -5.17 -3.68 -13.00
C VAL A 15 -5.08 -5.12 -13.50
N HIS A 16 -5.81 -6.00 -12.83
CA HIS A 16 -5.80 -7.44 -13.12
C HIS A 16 -6.34 -7.76 -14.51
N GLU A 17 -5.73 -8.73 -15.16
CA GLU A 17 -6.26 -9.32 -16.38
C GLU A 17 -7.51 -10.18 -16.07
N PRO A 18 -8.44 -10.37 -17.01
CA PRO A 18 -9.68 -11.10 -16.75
C PRO A 18 -9.49 -12.54 -16.28
N GLU A 19 -8.40 -13.17 -16.69
CA GLU A 19 -8.02 -14.56 -16.37
C GLU A 19 -7.37 -14.71 -15.00
N GLU A 20 -6.89 -13.60 -14.41
CA GLU A 20 -6.25 -13.60 -13.10
C GLU A 20 -7.29 -13.69 -11.98
N GLY A 21 -7.08 -14.60 -11.05
CA GLY A 21 -7.91 -14.69 -9.85
C GLY A 21 -7.78 -13.43 -8.98
N PHE A 22 -8.92 -12.90 -8.51
CA PHE A 22 -8.93 -11.76 -7.60
C PHE A 22 -8.91 -12.27 -6.15
N TYR A 23 -7.78 -12.18 -5.51
CA TYR A 23 -7.60 -12.67 -4.13
C TYR A 23 -7.57 -11.58 -3.07
N TYR A 24 -7.76 -10.31 -3.44
CA TYR A 24 -7.90 -9.27 -2.43
C TYR A 24 -9.18 -9.46 -1.60
N PRO A 25 -9.13 -9.31 -0.28
CA PRO A 25 -10.31 -9.43 0.60
C PRO A 25 -11.46 -8.49 0.21
N THR A 26 -11.15 -7.40 -0.49
CA THR A 26 -12.12 -6.42 -1.01
C THR A 26 -12.63 -6.75 -2.41
N ALA A 27 -11.95 -7.63 -3.14
CA ALA A 27 -12.39 -8.16 -4.42
C ALA A 27 -13.35 -9.33 -4.17
N ARG A 28 -14.61 -9.03 -3.88
CA ARG A 28 -15.63 -10.08 -3.73
C ARG A 28 -15.84 -10.80 -5.06
N ALA A 29 -15.97 -12.13 -4.99
CA ALA A 29 -16.39 -12.95 -6.12
C ALA A 29 -17.54 -12.29 -6.90
N GLY A 30 -17.42 -12.20 -8.23
CA GLY A 30 -18.42 -11.62 -9.12
C GLY A 30 -18.20 -10.16 -9.52
N ARG A 31 -17.08 -9.51 -9.16
CA ARG A 31 -16.70 -8.20 -9.72
C ARG A 31 -15.82 -8.34 -10.94
N SER A 32 -16.04 -7.47 -11.94
CA SER A 32 -15.13 -7.36 -13.08
C SER A 32 -13.82 -6.67 -12.69
N ALA A 33 -12.75 -6.88 -13.47
CA ALA A 33 -11.47 -6.17 -13.32
C ALA A 33 -11.67 -4.66 -13.28
N ALA A 34 -12.52 -4.10 -14.15
CA ALA A 34 -12.86 -2.68 -14.15
C ALA A 34 -13.50 -2.21 -12.85
N GLN A 35 -14.36 -3.00 -12.21
CA GLN A 35 -14.97 -2.64 -10.92
C GLN A 35 -13.96 -2.67 -9.77
N VAL A 36 -12.99 -3.56 -9.83
CA VAL A 36 -11.88 -3.62 -8.86
C VAL A 36 -10.96 -2.42 -9.08
N ALA A 37 -10.54 -2.16 -10.31
CA ALA A 37 -9.72 -1.00 -10.66
C ALA A 37 -10.41 0.32 -10.25
N GLN A 38 -11.72 0.47 -10.51
CA GLN A 38 -12.49 1.63 -10.04
C GLN A 38 -12.38 1.82 -8.53
N ARG A 39 -12.45 0.72 -7.73
CA ARG A 39 -12.33 0.81 -6.27
C ARG A 39 -10.96 1.32 -5.85
N TYR A 40 -9.90 0.86 -6.48
CA TYR A 40 -8.55 1.32 -6.17
C TYR A 40 -8.30 2.74 -6.68
N LEU A 41 -8.85 3.14 -7.83
CA LEU A 41 -8.81 4.53 -8.30
C LEU A 41 -9.59 5.48 -7.36
N GLU A 42 -10.69 5.04 -6.71
CA GLU A 42 -11.35 5.80 -5.64
C GLU A 42 -10.39 6.02 -4.44
N CYS A 43 -9.58 5.03 -4.08
CA CYS A 43 -8.56 5.17 -3.03
C CYS A 43 -7.45 6.13 -3.47
N ALA A 44 -6.88 5.94 -4.66
CA ALA A 44 -5.85 6.80 -5.23
C ALA A 44 -6.30 8.28 -5.27
N LEU A 45 -7.52 8.55 -5.73
CA LEU A 45 -8.09 9.91 -5.77
C LEU A 45 -8.21 10.51 -4.37
N ALA A 46 -8.60 9.74 -3.36
CA ALA A 46 -8.68 10.23 -1.98
C ALA A 46 -7.30 10.55 -1.41
N GLN A 47 -6.30 9.74 -1.72
CA GLN A 47 -4.91 9.95 -1.31
C GLN A 47 -4.30 11.18 -2.00
N VAL A 48 -4.42 11.29 -3.34
CA VAL A 48 -3.95 12.48 -4.09
C VAL A 48 -4.60 13.74 -3.55
N ALA A 49 -5.92 13.72 -3.28
CA ALA A 49 -6.62 14.85 -2.70
C ALA A 49 -6.08 15.22 -1.30
N SER A 50 -5.61 14.24 -0.51
CA SER A 50 -5.04 14.52 0.82
C SER A 50 -3.71 15.29 0.75
N LEU A 51 -2.97 15.19 -0.35
CA LEU A 51 -1.77 15.98 -0.63
C LEU A 51 -2.10 17.30 -1.34
N ALA A 52 -2.83 17.24 -2.46
CA ALA A 52 -3.11 18.38 -3.31
C ALA A 52 -3.85 19.51 -2.57
N TYR A 53 -4.79 19.17 -1.69
CA TYR A 53 -5.52 20.19 -0.92
C TYR A 53 -4.73 20.78 0.26
N ARG A 54 -3.56 20.25 0.57
CA ARG A 54 -2.61 20.83 1.54
C ARG A 54 -1.56 21.71 0.88
N GLU A 55 -1.54 21.75 -0.45
CA GLU A 55 -0.59 22.57 -1.23
C GLU A 55 0.88 22.23 -0.89
N ILE A 56 1.15 20.98 -0.54
CA ILE A 56 2.51 20.51 -0.24
C ILE A 56 3.26 20.28 -1.56
N PRO A 57 4.43 20.91 -1.75
CA PRO A 57 5.21 20.72 -2.97
C PRO A 57 5.73 19.27 -3.07
N CYS A 58 5.19 18.51 -4.01
CA CYS A 58 5.67 17.17 -4.38
C CYS A 58 5.20 16.85 -5.80
N ASP A 59 5.98 16.03 -6.51
CA ASP A 59 5.51 15.44 -7.77
C ASP A 59 4.69 14.21 -7.46
N LEU A 60 3.48 14.14 -8.01
CA LEU A 60 2.56 13.02 -7.81
C LEU A 60 2.60 12.11 -9.02
N ILE A 61 2.84 10.82 -8.82
CA ILE A 61 2.86 9.79 -9.85
C ILE A 61 1.87 8.69 -9.49
N LEU A 62 1.07 8.25 -10.47
CA LEU A 62 0.30 7.02 -10.41
C LEU A 62 0.89 6.04 -11.44
N ALA A 63 1.68 5.08 -10.98
CA ALA A 63 2.22 3.99 -11.78
C ALA A 63 1.13 2.95 -12.07
N MET A 64 0.86 2.62 -13.34
CA MET A 64 -0.20 1.70 -13.73
C MET A 64 0.26 0.80 -14.89
N ASN A 65 -0.15 -0.48 -14.86
CA ASN A 65 0.11 -1.42 -15.98
C ASN A 65 -0.84 -1.22 -17.18
N VAL A 66 -1.69 -0.21 -17.15
CA VAL A 66 -2.71 0.06 -18.18
C VAL A 66 -2.27 1.19 -19.09
N THR A 67 -2.15 0.90 -20.38
CA THR A 67 -1.95 1.89 -21.46
C THR A 67 -3.27 2.26 -22.15
N ASP A 68 -4.16 1.28 -22.35
CA ASP A 68 -5.51 1.49 -22.89
C ASP A 68 -6.51 1.75 -21.74
N ARG A 69 -6.91 3.01 -21.58
CA ARG A 69 -7.85 3.44 -20.53
C ARG A 69 -9.25 2.85 -20.69
N SER A 70 -9.61 2.30 -21.86
CA SER A 70 -10.93 1.72 -22.08
C SER A 70 -11.22 0.53 -21.16
N VAL A 71 -10.19 -0.22 -20.75
CA VAL A 71 -10.29 -1.34 -19.81
C VAL A 71 -10.78 -0.93 -18.41
N LEU A 72 -10.63 0.35 -18.04
CA LEU A 72 -11.11 0.89 -16.77
C LEU A 72 -12.62 1.16 -16.77
N GLY A 73 -13.25 1.14 -17.94
CA GLY A 73 -14.61 1.57 -18.14
C GLY A 73 -14.80 3.07 -17.87
N ARG A 74 -15.97 3.62 -18.18
CA ARG A 74 -16.26 5.05 -18.06
C ARG A 74 -15.97 5.61 -16.64
N ALA A 75 -16.43 4.90 -15.60
CA ALA A 75 -16.27 5.38 -14.24
C ALA A 75 -14.80 5.41 -13.78
N GLY A 76 -13.98 4.44 -14.20
CA GLY A 76 -12.55 4.42 -13.92
C GLY A 76 -11.81 5.51 -14.69
N THR A 77 -12.15 5.73 -15.96
CA THR A 77 -11.57 6.82 -16.77
C THR A 77 -11.89 8.20 -16.18
N ASP A 78 -13.14 8.43 -15.70
CA ASP A 78 -13.51 9.67 -15.03
C ASP A 78 -12.71 9.90 -13.73
N LEU A 79 -12.44 8.84 -12.97
CA LEU A 79 -11.62 8.91 -11.75
C LEU A 79 -10.17 9.25 -12.08
N LEU A 80 -9.62 8.62 -13.10
CA LEU A 80 -8.25 8.87 -13.56
C LEU A 80 -8.07 10.32 -14.02
N ALA A 81 -9.01 10.85 -14.80
CA ALA A 81 -9.02 12.25 -15.20
C ALA A 81 -9.02 13.20 -13.98
N LYS A 82 -9.76 12.87 -12.92
CA LYS A 82 -9.75 13.66 -11.68
C LYS A 82 -8.43 13.57 -10.91
N ILE A 83 -7.75 12.45 -10.95
CA ILE A 83 -6.41 12.27 -10.38
C ILE A 83 -5.42 13.18 -11.13
N GLU A 84 -5.48 13.20 -12.46
CA GLU A 84 -4.65 14.07 -13.32
C GLU A 84 -4.98 15.57 -13.10
N GLU A 85 -6.26 15.96 -12.96
CA GLU A 85 -6.67 17.34 -12.63
C GLU A 85 -6.11 17.82 -11.29
N LEU A 86 -5.85 16.92 -10.36
CA LEU A 86 -5.20 17.23 -9.07
C LEU A 86 -3.68 17.27 -9.15
N GLY A 87 -3.10 17.14 -10.35
CA GLY A 87 -1.67 17.28 -10.62
C GLY A 87 -0.87 15.99 -10.62
N ALA A 88 -1.50 14.83 -10.56
CA ALA A 88 -0.79 13.57 -10.66
C ALA A 88 -0.49 13.22 -12.13
N THR A 89 0.72 12.70 -12.39
CA THR A 89 1.11 12.13 -13.68
C THR A 89 0.84 10.63 -13.67
N VAL A 90 0.14 10.12 -14.68
CA VAL A 90 -0.03 8.68 -14.87
C VAL A 90 1.17 8.13 -15.63
N LEU A 91 1.87 7.18 -15.02
CA LEU A 91 3.08 6.57 -15.56
C LEU A 91 2.79 5.12 -15.98
N PRO A 92 2.81 4.80 -17.30
CA PRO A 92 2.70 3.43 -17.76
C PRO A 92 3.85 2.58 -17.20
N THR A 93 3.51 1.52 -16.49
CA THR A 93 4.47 0.68 -15.78
C THR A 93 4.16 -0.79 -16.09
N PRO A 94 5.03 -1.52 -16.79
CA PRO A 94 4.82 -2.94 -17.05
C PRO A 94 4.90 -3.73 -15.74
N TYR A 95 4.36 -4.96 -15.70
CA TYR A 95 4.56 -5.87 -14.57
C TYR A 95 5.52 -6.99 -14.95
N THR A 96 6.76 -6.87 -14.53
CA THR A 96 7.85 -7.83 -14.85
C THR A 96 8.27 -8.68 -13.67
N HIS A 97 8.16 -8.16 -12.44
CA HIS A 97 8.55 -8.86 -11.19
C HIS A 97 7.45 -9.81 -10.68
N ARG A 98 6.80 -10.53 -11.58
CA ARG A 98 5.72 -11.47 -11.22
C ARG A 98 6.29 -12.64 -10.41
N PRO A 99 5.62 -13.05 -9.31
CA PRO A 99 5.98 -14.27 -8.62
C PRO A 99 5.74 -15.50 -9.53
N LYS A 100 6.34 -16.63 -9.18
CA LYS A 100 6.17 -17.89 -9.92
C LYS A 100 4.67 -18.25 -9.99
N PRO A 101 4.12 -18.61 -11.16
CA PRO A 101 2.72 -18.98 -11.30
C PRO A 101 2.29 -20.09 -10.34
N GLY A 102 1.09 -19.99 -9.78
CA GLY A 102 0.52 -20.95 -8.82
C GLY A 102 0.90 -20.71 -7.36
N THR A 103 1.69 -19.67 -7.08
CA THR A 103 2.06 -19.29 -5.69
C THR A 103 1.34 -18.02 -5.22
N GLU A 104 0.48 -17.45 -6.08
CA GLU A 104 -0.06 -16.12 -5.90
C GLU A 104 -1.38 -16.14 -5.13
N ILE A 105 -1.42 -15.55 -3.95
CA ILE A 105 -2.67 -15.05 -3.36
C ILE A 105 -2.88 -13.57 -3.68
N TYR A 106 -1.78 -12.81 -3.79
CA TYR A 106 -1.76 -11.39 -4.10
C TYR A 106 -0.89 -11.16 -5.33
N VAL A 107 -1.41 -11.49 -6.52
CA VAL A 107 -0.68 -11.38 -7.80
C VAL A 107 -0.02 -10.02 -7.99
N SER A 108 -0.62 -8.96 -7.46
CA SER A 108 -0.14 -7.59 -7.65
C SER A 108 0.80 -7.09 -6.56
N SER A 109 1.06 -7.84 -5.51
CA SER A 109 1.82 -7.32 -4.37
C SER A 109 3.25 -6.92 -4.78
N ARG A 110 3.89 -7.70 -5.64
CA ARG A 110 5.25 -7.42 -6.11
C ARG A 110 5.35 -6.32 -7.19
N TYR A 111 4.22 -5.80 -7.64
CA TYR A 111 4.17 -4.70 -8.60
C TYR A 111 4.83 -3.41 -8.09
N VAL A 112 5.01 -3.27 -6.79
CA VAL A 112 5.79 -2.17 -6.20
C VAL A 112 7.24 -2.13 -6.74
N LEU A 113 7.86 -3.27 -7.03
CA LEU A 113 9.23 -3.32 -7.58
C LEU A 113 9.29 -2.69 -8.97
N ASP A 114 8.31 -2.99 -9.84
CA ASP A 114 8.20 -2.35 -11.15
C ASP A 114 7.88 -0.85 -11.03
N ALA A 115 7.04 -0.47 -10.06
CA ALA A 115 6.74 0.94 -9.79
C ALA A 115 7.99 1.70 -9.35
N ILE A 116 8.87 1.10 -8.52
CA ILE A 116 10.17 1.67 -8.16
C ILE A 116 11.00 1.88 -9.42
N MET A 117 11.22 0.84 -10.21
CA MET A 117 12.08 0.92 -11.40
C MET A 117 11.62 2.00 -12.36
N THR A 118 10.33 1.98 -12.73
CA THR A 118 9.79 2.93 -13.71
C THR A 118 9.77 4.36 -13.17
N SER A 119 9.41 4.56 -11.90
CA SER A 119 9.32 5.92 -11.32
C SER A 119 10.68 6.54 -10.97
N THR A 120 11.73 5.73 -10.92
CA THR A 120 13.10 6.23 -10.66
C THR A 120 13.97 6.29 -11.91
N GLU A 121 13.48 5.84 -13.07
CA GLU A 121 14.18 5.89 -14.34
C GLU A 121 14.45 7.35 -14.75
N GLY A 122 15.70 7.67 -15.08
CA GLY A 122 16.12 9.03 -15.48
C GLY A 122 16.03 10.08 -14.37
N ILE A 123 15.71 9.71 -13.14
CA ILE A 123 15.66 10.61 -11.99
C ILE A 123 17.04 10.75 -11.35
N ASP A 124 17.33 11.93 -10.83
CA ASP A 124 18.52 12.18 -10.02
C ASP A 124 18.62 11.14 -8.89
N PRO A 125 19.75 10.39 -8.79
CA PRO A 125 19.91 9.34 -7.79
C PRO A 125 19.71 9.83 -6.34
N GLY A 126 19.94 11.09 -6.05
CA GLY A 126 19.74 11.71 -4.73
C GLY A 126 18.32 12.22 -4.49
N ARG A 127 17.44 12.15 -5.46
CA ARG A 127 16.06 12.63 -5.30
C ARG A 127 15.23 11.68 -4.44
N GLN A 128 14.55 12.23 -3.43
CA GLN A 128 13.70 11.47 -2.50
C GLN A 128 12.42 10.98 -3.17
N VAL A 129 12.10 9.71 -3.02
CA VAL A 129 10.90 9.05 -3.56
C VAL A 129 10.15 8.37 -2.41
N TRP A 130 8.83 8.49 -2.42
CA TRP A 130 7.90 7.92 -1.45
C TRP A 130 6.89 7.04 -2.19
N LEU A 131 7.00 5.73 -2.05
CA LEU A 131 6.04 4.78 -2.60
C LEU A 131 5.03 4.42 -1.52
N THR A 132 3.75 4.49 -1.84
CA THR A 132 2.69 4.21 -0.87
C THR A 132 1.56 3.40 -1.49
N ASP A 133 0.96 2.54 -0.67
CA ASP A 133 -0.29 1.87 -1.02
C ASP A 133 -1.39 2.90 -1.34
N LEU A 134 -2.32 2.50 -2.20
CA LEU A 134 -3.41 3.36 -2.67
C LEU A 134 -4.40 3.78 -1.57
N ASP A 135 -4.51 3.00 -0.51
CA ASP A 135 -5.40 3.25 0.62
C ASP A 135 -4.71 3.97 1.80
N CYS A 136 -3.63 4.66 1.50
CA CYS A 136 -3.00 5.59 2.42
C CYS A 136 -3.68 6.97 2.41
N VAL A 137 -3.53 7.71 3.50
CA VAL A 137 -3.98 9.10 3.66
C VAL A 137 -2.87 9.90 4.31
N TRP A 138 -2.49 10.99 3.68
CA TRP A 138 -1.50 11.93 4.19
C TRP A 138 -2.17 12.88 5.18
N ALA A 139 -2.04 12.60 6.47
CA ALA A 139 -2.61 13.41 7.55
C ALA A 139 -1.71 14.60 7.92
N ASP A 140 -0.38 14.41 7.86
CA ASP A 140 0.64 15.44 8.04
C ASP A 140 1.85 15.15 7.14
N PRO A 141 1.78 15.52 5.84
CA PRO A 141 2.86 15.23 4.89
C PRO A 141 4.19 15.89 5.26
N ALA A 142 4.16 17.10 5.85
CA ALA A 142 5.38 17.80 6.23
C ALA A 142 6.19 17.01 7.25
N ARG A 143 5.52 16.44 8.24
CA ARG A 143 6.15 15.56 9.24
C ARG A 143 6.74 14.31 8.61
N VAL A 144 5.99 13.68 7.70
CA VAL A 144 6.44 12.46 7.02
C VAL A 144 7.68 12.77 6.17
N PHE A 145 7.65 13.82 5.36
CA PHE A 145 8.80 14.18 4.52
C PHE A 145 10.04 14.58 5.34
N ALA A 146 9.83 15.21 6.51
CA ALA A 146 10.93 15.53 7.43
C ALA A 146 11.58 14.30 8.08
N SER A 147 10.93 13.12 8.02
CA SER A 147 11.45 11.86 8.55
C SER A 147 12.16 11.00 7.50
N ALA A 148 12.42 11.53 6.31
CA ALA A 148 13.15 10.83 5.25
C ALA A 148 14.49 10.30 5.78
N PRO A 149 14.79 9.00 5.62
CA PRO A 149 16.05 8.44 6.07
C PRO A 149 17.21 9.00 5.22
N PRO A 150 18.41 9.10 5.80
CA PRO A 150 19.59 9.45 5.01
C PRO A 150 19.96 8.29 4.08
N ALA A 151 20.47 8.61 2.88
CA ALA A 151 21.03 7.59 2.01
C ALA A 151 22.22 6.88 2.69
N PRO A 152 22.42 5.57 2.52
CA PRO A 152 21.68 4.66 1.62
C PRO A 152 20.45 3.96 2.26
N GLU A 153 19.99 4.37 3.43
CA GLU A 153 18.89 3.72 4.12
C GLU A 153 17.56 3.87 3.38
N ILE A 154 16.71 2.84 3.48
CA ILE A 154 15.34 2.83 2.96
C ILE A 154 14.36 2.84 4.12
N GLY A 155 13.51 3.87 4.18
CA GLY A 155 12.45 3.96 5.19
C GLY A 155 11.28 3.03 4.85
N CYS A 156 10.77 2.36 5.86
CA CYS A 156 9.58 1.50 5.76
C CYS A 156 8.80 1.51 7.09
N VAL A 157 7.63 0.89 7.10
CA VAL A 157 6.92 0.59 8.35
C VAL A 157 7.25 -0.83 8.76
N PHE A 158 7.72 -1.04 9.99
CA PHE A 158 7.83 -2.38 10.54
C PHE A 158 6.50 -2.81 11.16
N ILE A 159 6.04 -4.00 10.77
CA ILE A 159 4.82 -4.59 11.31
C ILE A 159 5.21 -5.57 12.40
N ASP A 160 4.67 -5.35 13.59
CA ASP A 160 4.94 -6.20 14.76
C ASP A 160 4.02 -7.44 14.74
N TYR A 161 4.27 -8.34 13.79
CA TYR A 161 3.67 -9.65 13.81
C TYR A 161 4.37 -10.57 14.81
N PRO A 162 3.63 -11.40 15.57
CA PRO A 162 4.25 -12.46 16.36
C PRO A 162 5.15 -13.34 15.48
N PRO A 163 6.30 -13.84 16.00
CA PRO A 163 7.28 -14.60 15.21
C PRO A 163 6.71 -15.78 14.42
N ASP A 164 5.71 -16.48 14.99
CA ASP A 164 5.05 -17.63 14.40
C ASP A 164 3.72 -17.31 13.70
N TRP A 165 3.36 -16.02 13.61
CA TRP A 165 2.13 -15.62 12.95
C TRP A 165 2.21 -15.87 11.45
N ASP A 166 1.26 -16.65 10.92
CA ASP A 166 1.12 -16.87 9.49
C ASP A 166 0.58 -15.62 8.80
N THR A 167 1.47 -14.89 8.13
CA THR A 167 1.16 -13.63 7.46
C THR A 167 0.46 -13.83 6.12
N VAL A 168 0.49 -15.04 5.56
CA VAL A 168 0.10 -15.31 4.18
C VAL A 168 -1.16 -16.17 4.11
N GLY A 169 -1.37 -17.07 5.07
CA GLY A 169 -2.57 -17.93 5.14
C GLY A 169 -2.62 -19.05 4.11
N PHE A 170 -1.51 -19.38 3.45
CA PHE A 170 -1.38 -20.48 2.49
C PHE A 170 0.03 -21.07 2.51
N GLU A 171 0.23 -22.22 1.89
CA GLU A 171 1.55 -22.85 1.84
C GLU A 171 2.51 -22.05 0.96
N ALA A 172 3.52 -21.43 1.60
CA ALA A 172 4.60 -20.71 0.97
C ALA A 172 5.82 -20.68 1.89
N HIS A 173 7.02 -20.55 1.32
CA HIS A 173 8.21 -20.29 2.12
C HIS A 173 8.13 -18.90 2.75
N GLY A 174 8.72 -18.73 3.94
CA GLY A 174 8.74 -17.43 4.61
C GLY A 174 7.38 -16.90 5.04
N ARG A 175 6.42 -17.76 5.37
CA ARG A 175 5.07 -17.38 5.84
C ARG A 175 5.08 -16.60 7.15
N THR A 176 6.08 -16.85 7.98
CA THR A 176 6.25 -16.27 9.31
C THR A 176 7.57 -15.52 9.39
N ARG A 177 7.73 -14.67 10.40
CA ARG A 177 9.01 -14.03 10.68
C ARG A 177 10.11 -15.05 10.96
N ASN A 178 9.81 -16.14 11.69
CA ASN A 178 10.74 -17.25 11.90
C ASN A 178 11.13 -17.90 10.57
N GLY A 179 10.16 -18.15 9.66
CA GLY A 179 10.46 -18.72 8.34
C GLY A 179 11.36 -17.83 7.48
N ILE A 180 11.22 -16.50 7.55
CA ILE A 180 12.18 -15.58 6.91
C ILE A 180 13.56 -15.69 7.56
N GLY A 181 13.63 -15.79 8.90
CA GLY A 181 14.89 -15.99 9.63
C GLY A 181 15.60 -17.31 9.24
N GLU A 182 14.84 -18.40 9.05
CA GLU A 182 15.37 -19.69 8.58
C GLU A 182 15.94 -19.58 7.14
N LEU A 183 15.22 -18.87 6.25
CA LEU A 183 15.72 -18.61 4.89
C LEU A 183 17.00 -17.77 4.92
N ALA A 184 17.05 -16.73 5.75
CA ALA A 184 18.23 -15.89 5.91
C ALA A 184 19.42 -16.67 6.48
N ALA A 185 19.20 -17.52 7.48
CA ALA A 185 20.23 -18.39 8.06
C ALA A 185 20.78 -19.39 7.01
N ALA A 186 19.93 -19.96 6.16
CA ALA A 186 20.35 -20.81 5.06
C ALA A 186 21.21 -20.07 4.01
N MET A 187 21.12 -18.74 3.95
CA MET A 187 21.96 -17.86 3.12
C MET A 187 23.18 -17.30 3.88
N GLY A 188 23.47 -17.81 5.09
CA GLY A 188 24.64 -17.43 5.89
C GLY A 188 24.44 -16.19 6.77
N ALA A 189 23.23 -15.65 6.90
CA ALA A 189 22.94 -14.55 7.82
C ALA A 189 22.72 -15.04 9.25
N ALA A 190 22.69 -14.11 10.21
CA ALA A 190 22.30 -14.42 11.58
C ALA A 190 20.85 -14.94 11.61
N GLY A 191 20.62 -16.07 12.31
CA GLY A 191 19.27 -16.62 12.48
C GLY A 191 18.43 -15.77 13.45
N GLY A 192 17.13 -16.01 13.45
CA GLY A 192 16.15 -15.36 14.32
C GLY A 192 15.05 -14.66 13.51
N ALA A 193 13.96 -14.28 14.20
CA ALA A 193 12.83 -13.62 13.56
C ALA A 193 13.17 -12.13 13.23
N PRO A 194 13.38 -11.77 11.95
CA PRO A 194 13.73 -10.40 11.59
C PRO A 194 12.51 -9.48 11.75
N PRO A 195 12.69 -8.15 11.71
CA PRO A 195 11.58 -7.22 11.51
C PRO A 195 10.80 -7.57 10.24
N TRP A 196 9.46 -7.42 10.30
CA TRP A 196 8.63 -7.61 9.11
C TRP A 196 8.43 -6.27 8.42
N VAL A 197 8.94 -6.15 7.19
CA VAL A 197 8.82 -4.95 6.37
C VAL A 197 7.43 -4.88 5.77
N GLY A 198 6.64 -3.86 6.11
CA GLY A 198 5.33 -3.62 5.52
C GLY A 198 5.44 -2.98 4.13
N GLY A 199 4.57 -3.43 3.21
CA GLY A 199 4.52 -2.92 1.84
C GLY A 199 3.84 -1.56 1.68
N GLU A 200 3.19 -1.05 2.74
CA GLU A 200 2.38 0.18 2.67
C GLU A 200 3.18 1.46 2.46
N LEU A 201 4.46 1.46 2.79
CA LEU A 201 5.37 2.59 2.62
C LEU A 201 6.78 2.10 2.38
N LEU A 202 7.36 2.56 1.29
CA LEU A 202 8.80 2.50 1.03
C LEU A 202 9.29 3.90 0.66
N THR A 203 10.42 4.33 1.21
CA THR A 203 10.99 5.63 0.86
C THR A 203 12.50 5.60 0.93
N GLY A 204 13.12 6.36 0.05
CA GLY A 204 14.56 6.49 -0.04
C GLY A 204 14.93 7.40 -1.21
N THR A 205 16.21 7.64 -1.39
CA THR A 205 16.64 8.28 -2.63
C THR A 205 16.59 7.30 -3.80
N ALA A 206 16.43 7.79 -5.01
CA ALA A 206 16.20 6.96 -6.21
C ALA A 206 17.30 5.91 -6.46
N GLY A 207 18.56 6.19 -6.11
CA GLY A 207 19.67 5.23 -6.21
C GLY A 207 19.45 3.99 -5.35
N PRO A 208 19.42 4.12 -4.02
CA PRO A 208 19.13 3.02 -3.09
C PRO A 208 17.85 2.25 -3.37
N LEU A 209 16.79 2.92 -3.85
CA LEU A 209 15.56 2.21 -4.24
C LEU A 209 15.77 1.28 -5.44
N ARG A 210 16.59 1.67 -6.44
CA ARG A 210 16.98 0.77 -7.53
C ARG A 210 17.85 -0.39 -7.04
N GLU A 211 18.77 -0.12 -6.09
CA GLU A 211 19.58 -1.17 -5.45
C GLU A 211 18.69 -2.17 -4.67
N LEU A 212 17.63 -1.71 -4.02
CA LEU A 212 16.62 -2.58 -3.40
C LEU A 212 16.02 -3.56 -4.41
N VAL A 213 15.61 -3.08 -5.59
CA VAL A 213 15.02 -3.96 -6.61
C VAL A 213 16.04 -4.98 -7.09
N ALA A 214 17.27 -4.56 -7.39
CA ALA A 214 18.35 -5.48 -7.77
C ALA A 214 18.64 -6.55 -6.70
N ALA A 215 18.65 -6.17 -5.42
CA ALA A 215 18.80 -7.11 -4.31
C ALA A 215 17.62 -8.11 -4.24
N CYS A 216 16.39 -7.68 -4.49
CA CYS A 216 15.23 -8.58 -4.54
C CYS A 216 15.33 -9.57 -5.72
N GLU A 217 15.77 -9.11 -6.90
CA GLU A 217 15.98 -9.97 -8.08
C GLU A 217 17.07 -11.04 -7.82
N GLU A 218 18.19 -10.66 -7.20
CA GLU A 218 19.24 -11.60 -6.82
C GLU A 218 18.74 -12.65 -5.82
N LEU A 219 17.94 -12.22 -4.82
CA LEU A 219 17.36 -13.15 -3.83
C LEU A 219 16.36 -14.11 -4.48
N ASP A 220 15.53 -13.61 -5.40
CA ASP A 220 14.61 -14.48 -6.15
C ASP A 220 15.36 -15.54 -6.97
N ALA A 221 16.46 -15.17 -7.62
CA ALA A 221 17.29 -16.13 -8.36
C ALA A 221 17.91 -17.17 -7.43
N GLN A 222 18.39 -16.77 -6.25
CA GLN A 222 18.94 -17.69 -5.24
C GLN A 222 17.87 -18.63 -4.68
N LEU A 223 16.67 -18.12 -4.38
CA LEU A 223 15.55 -18.93 -3.91
C LEU A 223 15.11 -19.94 -4.97
N ALA A 224 14.98 -19.48 -6.23
CA ALA A 224 14.57 -20.33 -7.34
C ALA A 224 15.55 -21.49 -7.60
N ALA A 225 16.85 -21.29 -7.40
CA ALA A 225 17.86 -22.33 -7.48
C ALA A 225 17.66 -23.45 -6.43
N GLY A 226 17.00 -23.15 -5.30
CA GLY A 226 16.59 -24.09 -4.25
C GLY A 226 15.12 -24.51 -4.32
N ASP A 227 14.44 -24.27 -5.44
CA ASP A 227 12.99 -24.49 -5.65
C ASP A 227 12.11 -23.83 -4.57
N LYS A 228 12.54 -22.66 -4.12
CA LYS A 228 11.82 -21.82 -3.15
C LYS A 228 11.30 -20.55 -3.84
N THR A 229 10.25 -19.97 -3.27
CA THR A 229 9.69 -18.70 -3.74
C THR A 229 9.08 -17.93 -2.59
N LEU A 230 9.10 -16.60 -2.70
CA LEU A 230 8.40 -15.69 -1.81
C LEU A 230 7.35 -14.92 -2.65
N PRO A 231 6.06 -15.19 -2.47
CA PRO A 231 5.04 -14.68 -3.39
C PRO A 231 4.70 -13.20 -3.22
N ASN A 232 4.99 -12.57 -2.07
CA ASN A 232 4.65 -11.17 -1.85
C ASN A 232 5.86 -10.27 -1.55
N GLU A 233 5.65 -8.97 -1.65
CA GLU A 233 6.66 -7.94 -1.43
C GLU A 233 7.15 -7.91 0.02
N GLU A 234 6.25 -7.98 1.01
CA GLU A 234 6.61 -7.91 2.42
C GLU A 234 7.63 -9.01 2.79
N GLN A 235 7.49 -10.19 2.18
CA GLN A 235 8.39 -11.32 2.42
C GLN A 235 9.78 -11.10 1.82
N ILE A 236 9.86 -10.71 0.54
CA ILE A 236 11.17 -10.52 -0.12
C ILE A 236 11.91 -9.32 0.46
N LEU A 237 11.21 -8.25 0.81
CA LEU A 237 11.77 -7.09 1.49
C LEU A 237 12.31 -7.46 2.88
N SER A 238 11.54 -8.22 3.66
CA SER A 238 11.96 -8.70 4.98
C SER A 238 13.19 -9.60 4.88
N LEU A 239 13.27 -10.46 3.85
CA LEU A 239 14.44 -11.29 3.59
C LEU A 239 15.65 -10.42 3.20
N ALA A 240 15.48 -9.42 2.32
CA ALA A 240 16.56 -8.51 1.93
C ALA A 240 17.18 -7.79 3.13
N GLY A 241 16.35 -7.36 4.08
CA GLY A 241 16.81 -6.81 5.35
C GLY A 241 17.51 -7.85 6.22
N ALA A 242 16.95 -9.06 6.37
CA ALA A 242 17.48 -10.11 7.22
C ALA A 242 18.86 -10.61 6.78
N VAL A 243 19.13 -10.68 5.46
CA VAL A 243 20.44 -11.04 4.91
C VAL A 243 21.43 -9.88 4.83
N GLY A 244 21.05 -8.68 5.30
CA GLY A 244 21.92 -7.50 5.34
C GLY A 244 22.19 -6.88 3.95
N ARG A 245 21.40 -7.19 2.92
CA ARG A 245 21.53 -6.57 1.60
C ARG A 245 21.03 -5.14 1.61
N ILE A 246 19.99 -4.86 2.40
CA ILE A 246 19.34 -3.55 2.51
C ILE A 246 19.24 -3.16 3.98
N HIS A 247 19.52 -1.90 4.27
CA HIS A 247 19.32 -1.29 5.59
C HIS A 247 18.00 -0.54 5.60
N PHE A 248 17.05 -1.04 6.41
CA PHE A 248 15.74 -0.42 6.58
C PHE A 248 15.71 0.46 7.83
N ALA A 249 15.21 1.70 7.68
CA ALA A 249 14.92 2.62 8.76
C ALA A 249 13.42 2.53 9.12
N ASP A 250 13.11 2.37 10.42
CA ASP A 250 11.73 2.27 10.90
C ASP A 250 11.04 3.64 10.94
N LEU A 251 10.00 3.80 10.14
CA LEU A 251 9.13 4.98 10.10
C LEU A 251 7.80 4.79 10.83
N SER A 252 7.64 3.74 11.64
CA SER A 252 6.39 3.44 12.37
C SER A 252 5.96 4.56 13.33
N ALA A 253 6.87 5.48 13.69
CA ALA A 253 6.55 6.66 14.47
C ALA A 253 5.76 7.72 13.70
N VAL A 254 5.85 7.75 12.36
CA VAL A 254 5.21 8.76 11.50
C VAL A 254 4.27 8.17 10.45
N ALA A 255 4.37 6.88 10.18
CA ALA A 255 3.50 6.16 9.26
C ALA A 255 3.00 4.87 9.92
N ARG A 256 1.72 4.55 9.79
CA ARG A 256 1.16 3.36 10.47
C ARG A 256 -0.02 2.76 9.72
N ARG A 257 -0.08 1.41 9.74
CA ARG A 257 -1.27 0.65 9.37
C ARG A 257 -2.32 0.78 10.48
N ILE A 258 -3.49 1.33 10.17
CA ILE A 258 -4.57 1.58 11.11
C ILE A 258 -5.81 0.82 10.67
N THR A 259 -6.22 -0.16 11.44
CA THR A 259 -7.48 -0.87 11.19
C THR A 259 -8.61 -0.16 11.93
N THR A 260 -9.53 0.45 11.20
CA THR A 260 -10.61 1.29 11.74
C THR A 260 -11.87 0.51 12.12
N GLY A 261 -11.84 -0.82 12.08
CA GLY A 261 -12.98 -1.67 12.43
C GLY A 261 -13.23 -1.77 13.95
N PRO A 262 -14.49 -2.05 14.39
CA PRO A 262 -14.89 -1.97 15.80
C PRO A 262 -14.22 -3.00 16.72
N ARG A 263 -13.67 -4.05 16.16
CA ARG A 263 -12.97 -5.11 16.91
C ARG A 263 -11.46 -5.07 16.82
N SER A 264 -10.90 -4.10 16.09
CA SER A 264 -9.46 -3.99 16.07
C SER A 264 -9.00 -3.13 17.24
N HIS A 265 -8.01 -3.61 17.97
CA HIS A 265 -7.33 -2.82 19.00
C HIS A 265 -6.72 -1.52 18.45
N ALA A 266 -6.52 -1.45 17.14
CA ALA A 266 -6.01 -0.28 16.45
C ALA A 266 -7.03 0.87 16.29
N ALA A 267 -8.32 0.64 16.51
CA ALA A 267 -9.32 1.73 16.58
C ALA A 267 -9.05 2.69 17.78
N HIS A 268 -8.25 2.24 18.72
CA HIS A 268 -7.83 3.00 19.91
C HIS A 268 -6.36 3.45 19.83
N VAL A 269 -5.82 3.66 18.64
CA VAL A 269 -4.47 4.22 18.50
C VAL A 269 -4.44 5.59 19.16
N THR A 270 -3.95 5.63 20.38
CA THR A 270 -3.62 6.90 21.05
C THR A 270 -2.45 7.55 20.31
N GLY A 271 -2.49 8.86 20.16
CA GLY A 271 -1.42 9.61 19.49
C GLY A 271 -1.46 9.55 17.96
N PHE A 272 -2.61 9.22 17.35
CA PHE A 272 -2.77 9.24 15.88
C PHE A 272 -2.48 10.62 15.28
N GLU A 273 -2.60 11.69 16.06
CA GLU A 273 -2.26 13.05 15.67
C GLU A 273 -0.75 13.21 15.39
N GLN A 274 0.07 12.32 15.93
CA GLN A 274 1.51 12.30 15.69
C GLN A 274 1.89 11.50 14.44
N ILE A 275 0.95 10.72 13.89
CA ILE A 275 1.16 9.90 12.71
C ILE A 275 0.76 10.70 11.48
N GLY A 276 1.70 10.94 10.58
CA GLY A 276 1.50 11.77 9.39
C GLY A 276 0.97 11.02 8.17
N LEU A 277 1.18 9.69 8.10
CA LEU A 277 0.66 8.81 7.04
C LEU A 277 -0.13 7.65 7.66
N TRP A 278 -1.36 7.50 7.25
CA TRP A 278 -2.24 6.40 7.68
C TRP A 278 -2.53 5.44 6.54
N HIS A 279 -2.19 4.16 6.69
CA HIS A 279 -2.65 3.10 5.82
C HIS A 279 -3.98 2.56 6.35
N LEU A 280 -5.06 2.63 5.57
CA LEU A 280 -6.45 2.44 5.99
C LEU A 280 -7.16 1.31 5.22
N PRO A 281 -6.73 0.06 5.31
CA PRO A 281 -7.26 -1.03 4.47
C PRO A 281 -8.76 -1.27 4.64
N ALA A 282 -9.31 -1.01 5.85
CA ALA A 282 -10.73 -1.15 6.13
C ALA A 282 -11.61 -0.03 5.52
N GLU A 283 -11.01 1.09 5.12
CA GLU A 283 -11.73 2.27 4.62
C GLU A 283 -11.91 2.31 3.09
N LYS A 284 -11.34 1.37 2.35
CA LYS A 284 -11.42 1.28 0.87
C LYS A 284 -12.85 1.43 0.34
N GLY A 285 -13.81 0.78 0.97
CA GLY A 285 -15.22 0.82 0.60
C GLY A 285 -16.04 1.90 1.30
N LEU A 286 -15.48 2.66 2.19
CA LEU A 286 -16.17 3.56 3.13
C LEU A 286 -15.74 5.01 2.95
N SER A 287 -14.85 5.50 3.82
CA SER A 287 -14.47 6.91 3.86
C SER A 287 -13.59 7.33 2.69
N LEU A 288 -12.70 6.45 2.20
CA LEU A 288 -11.90 6.72 1.01
C LEU A 288 -12.81 6.89 -0.21
N ARG A 289 -13.73 5.96 -0.44
CA ARG A 289 -14.75 6.07 -1.49
C ARG A 289 -15.59 7.34 -1.36
N ARG A 290 -16.07 7.66 -0.15
CA ARG A 290 -16.86 8.88 0.10
C ARG A 290 -16.06 10.13 -0.24
N THR A 291 -14.78 10.15 0.10
CA THR A 291 -13.87 11.27 -0.21
C THR A 291 -13.73 11.42 -1.72
N ALA A 292 -13.43 10.34 -2.44
CA ALA A 292 -13.35 10.35 -3.90
C ALA A 292 -14.65 10.84 -4.57
N GLN A 293 -15.81 10.40 -4.10
CA GLN A 293 -17.11 10.89 -4.58
C GLN A 293 -17.30 12.40 -4.36
N GLN A 294 -16.83 12.94 -3.25
CA GLN A 294 -16.90 14.37 -2.98
C GLN A 294 -15.92 15.17 -3.84
N VAL A 295 -14.72 14.64 -4.12
CA VAL A 295 -13.79 15.22 -5.11
C VAL A 295 -14.46 15.30 -6.48
N ARG A 296 -15.03 14.20 -6.96
CA ARG A 296 -15.74 14.14 -8.25
C ARG A 296 -16.90 15.15 -8.34
N ARG A 297 -17.59 15.40 -7.24
CA ARG A 297 -18.72 16.37 -7.16
C ARG A 297 -18.26 17.82 -6.98
N GLY A 298 -16.95 18.08 -6.95
CA GLY A 298 -16.41 19.44 -6.81
C GLY A 298 -16.58 20.05 -5.40
N HIS A 299 -16.69 19.24 -4.35
CA HIS A 299 -16.83 19.76 -2.98
C HIS A 299 -15.48 20.24 -2.41
N THR A 300 -14.68 20.94 -3.22
CA THR A 300 -13.28 21.33 -2.96
C THR A 300 -13.12 22.13 -1.66
N ARG A 301 -13.97 23.17 -1.42
CA ARG A 301 -13.87 24.02 -0.22
C ARG A 301 -14.00 23.22 1.07
N ARG A 302 -14.97 22.30 1.12
CA ARG A 302 -15.19 21.45 2.29
C ARG A 302 -14.03 20.47 2.48
N LEU A 303 -13.59 19.84 1.38
CA LEU A 303 -12.50 18.87 1.41
C LEU A 303 -11.18 19.52 1.82
N ARG A 304 -10.84 20.69 1.26
CA ARG A 304 -9.65 21.46 1.65
C ARG A 304 -9.65 21.72 3.16
N ARG A 305 -10.76 22.23 3.71
CA ARG A 305 -10.90 22.46 5.15
C ARG A 305 -10.75 21.20 5.98
N ASP A 306 -11.39 20.09 5.57
CA ASP A 306 -11.39 18.84 6.33
C ASP A 306 -10.03 18.10 6.24
N LEU A 307 -9.32 18.22 5.12
CA LEU A 307 -8.02 17.57 4.88
C LEU A 307 -6.83 18.42 5.30
N SER A 308 -6.97 19.72 5.50
CA SER A 308 -5.86 20.57 5.97
C SER A 308 -5.60 20.47 7.49
N ASP A 309 -6.50 19.85 8.24
CA ASP A 309 -6.42 19.72 9.69
C ASP A 309 -6.36 18.23 10.07
N PRO A 310 -5.33 17.75 10.80
CA PRO A 310 -5.18 16.33 11.15
C PRO A 310 -6.37 15.77 11.93
N ALA A 311 -6.95 16.51 12.88
CA ALA A 311 -8.08 16.04 13.68
C ALA A 311 -9.35 15.88 12.85
N ARG A 312 -9.61 16.81 11.91
CA ARG A 312 -10.72 16.70 10.96
C ARG A 312 -10.50 15.58 9.96
N THR A 313 -9.26 15.41 9.50
CA THR A 313 -8.85 14.27 8.66
C THR A 313 -9.13 12.96 9.39
N ALA A 314 -8.73 12.83 10.65
CA ALA A 314 -9.00 11.65 11.47
C ALA A 314 -10.50 11.33 11.57
N LYS A 315 -11.32 12.35 11.91
CA LYS A 315 -12.78 12.20 11.95
C LYS A 315 -13.36 11.78 10.60
N ARG A 316 -12.82 12.31 9.50
CA ARG A 316 -13.27 11.97 8.14
C ARG A 316 -13.02 10.52 7.79
N PHE A 317 -11.83 10.01 8.13
CA PHE A 317 -11.40 8.66 7.83
C PHE A 317 -11.62 7.66 8.97
N ASN A 318 -12.35 8.08 10.01
CA ASN A 318 -12.70 7.25 11.17
C ASN A 318 -11.49 6.74 11.96
N VAL A 319 -10.40 7.48 11.93
CA VAL A 319 -9.23 7.26 12.77
C VAL A 319 -9.49 7.86 14.16
N GLY A 320 -9.15 7.13 15.23
CA GLY A 320 -9.46 7.54 16.60
C GLY A 320 -10.84 7.05 17.08
N ASP A 321 -11.46 7.79 17.99
CA ASP A 321 -12.72 7.36 18.61
C ASP A 321 -13.85 7.26 17.59
N THR A 322 -14.36 6.07 17.42
CA THR A 322 -15.52 5.77 16.58
C THR A 322 -16.78 5.94 17.42
N GLY A 323 -17.58 6.96 17.12
CA GLY A 323 -18.84 7.24 17.81
C GLY A 323 -19.79 6.04 17.81
N PRO A 324 -20.75 5.98 18.77
CA PRO A 324 -21.61 4.80 19.01
C PRO A 324 -22.41 4.35 17.77
N LEU A 325 -22.85 5.29 16.93
CA LEU A 325 -23.56 4.96 15.68
C LEU A 325 -22.70 4.19 14.67
N ARG A 326 -21.39 4.47 14.63
CA ARG A 326 -20.50 3.69 13.79
C ARG A 326 -20.27 2.31 14.35
N ARG A 327 -20.07 2.18 15.67
CA ARG A 327 -19.92 0.87 16.34
C ARG A 327 -21.12 -0.02 16.03
N LEU A 328 -22.35 0.48 16.16
CA LEU A 328 -23.58 -0.24 15.81
C LEU A 328 -23.61 -0.68 14.33
N ARG A 329 -23.22 0.20 13.42
CA ARG A 329 -23.17 -0.14 11.99
C ARG A 329 -22.15 -1.24 11.68
N ASP A 330 -20.99 -1.15 12.29
CA ASP A 330 -19.89 -2.08 12.06
C ASP A 330 -20.18 -3.44 12.71
N ASP A 331 -20.83 -3.45 13.89
CA ASP A 331 -21.33 -4.67 14.54
C ASP A 331 -22.45 -5.33 13.72
N GLY A 332 -23.36 -4.54 13.15
CA GLY A 332 -24.36 -5.01 12.22
C GLY A 332 -23.77 -5.62 10.95
N TRP A 333 -22.71 -5.02 10.42
CA TRP A 333 -22.00 -5.57 9.26
C TRP A 333 -21.28 -6.89 9.58
N ILE A 334 -20.63 -7.00 10.75
CA ILE A 334 -19.98 -8.23 11.23
C ILE A 334 -20.99 -9.33 11.44
N ALA A 335 -22.13 -9.01 12.07
CA ALA A 335 -23.22 -9.96 12.24
C ALA A 335 -23.76 -10.47 10.90
N ALA A 336 -23.97 -9.57 9.93
CA ALA A 336 -24.39 -9.95 8.58
C ALA A 336 -23.37 -10.83 7.84
N GLN A 337 -22.09 -10.60 8.04
CA GLN A 337 -21.02 -11.45 7.47
C GLN A 337 -21.03 -12.85 8.10
N ARG A 338 -21.19 -12.96 9.43
CA ARG A 338 -21.30 -14.25 10.13
C ARG A 338 -22.50 -15.05 9.65
N ILE A 339 -23.66 -14.41 9.52
CA ILE A 339 -24.87 -15.09 9.00
C ILE A 339 -24.62 -15.65 7.61
N ARG A 340 -23.95 -14.88 6.72
CA ARG A 340 -23.61 -15.32 5.37
C ARG A 340 -22.59 -16.47 5.32
N SER A 341 -21.70 -16.56 6.30
CA SER A 341 -20.72 -17.66 6.37
C SER A 341 -21.32 -18.97 6.90
N ILE A 342 -22.46 -18.89 7.61
CA ILE A 342 -23.16 -20.04 8.18
C ILE A 342 -24.23 -20.59 7.21
N THR A 343 -24.72 -19.75 6.28
CA THR A 343 -25.72 -20.19 5.30
C THR A 343 -25.03 -20.98 4.18
N PRO A 344 -25.32 -22.30 4.02
CA PRO A 344 -24.76 -23.08 2.92
C PRO A 344 -25.10 -22.40 1.59
N ARG A 345 -24.14 -22.24 0.69
CA ARG A 345 -24.46 -21.87 -0.69
C ARG A 345 -25.38 -22.94 -1.24
N PRO A 346 -26.52 -22.59 -1.87
CA PRO A 346 -27.29 -23.57 -2.61
C PRO A 346 -26.34 -24.21 -3.62
N ALA A 347 -26.25 -25.54 -3.61
CA ALA A 347 -25.53 -26.31 -4.59
C ALA A 347 -26.06 -25.84 -5.96
N GLY A 348 -25.19 -25.24 -6.76
CA GLY A 348 -25.54 -24.74 -8.06
C GLY A 348 -26.07 -25.87 -8.93
N GLY A 349 -27.28 -25.69 -9.45
CA GLY A 349 -27.79 -26.46 -10.55
C GLY A 349 -27.15 -26.03 -11.87
#